data_aa9bbc9505072f530e75eed98002d79a
#
_entry.id   aa9bbc9505072f530e75eed98002d79a
#
_cell.length_a   1.000
_cell.length_b   1.000
_cell.length_c   1.000
_cell.angle_alpha   90.00
_cell.angle_beta   90.00
_cell.angle_gamma   90.00
#
_symmetry.space_group_name_H-M   'P 1'
#
loop_
_entity.id
_entity.type
_entity.pdbx_description
1 polymer ?
#
loop_
_entity_poly.entity_id
_entity_poly.type
_entity_poly.pdbx_seq_one_letter_code
_entity_poly.pdbx_strand_id
1 'polypeptide(L)'
;MKKSIVTVVILVYALTAAQAQEQILKPYGIKSAIIEYTYSGDKTGTGTLYFDDYGMKSALYMETIMEGEESKGWVVAFGDYQSMWDPDQPDDGMKMKNPLLSWINEASNGDYESFTEEAYKKMGMFKSGKETLLGKECDVIKGDMGKVLVWNGIMMMMELKMGGYSSGQKATSIKTNVAVEPKYFIIPKNITFSEMPGF
;
A
#
# COMPACT_ATOMS: atom_id res chain seq x y z
N MET A 1 46.82 36.11 -8.41
CA MET A 1 45.43 36.21 -7.98
C MET A 1 44.40 35.45 -8.83
N LYS A 2 44.80 34.61 -9.83
CA LYS A 2 43.81 33.85 -10.70
C LYS A 2 43.52 32.41 -10.23
N LYS A 3 44.32 31.88 -9.27
CA LYS A 3 44.12 30.48 -8.81
C LYS A 3 43.07 30.32 -7.72
N SER A 4 42.69 31.37 -6.98
CA SER A 4 41.68 31.28 -5.88
C SER A 4 40.27 31.29 -6.36
N ILE A 5 39.94 31.82 -7.54
CA ILE A 5 38.57 31.93 -8.06
C ILE A 5 38.06 30.57 -8.57
N VAL A 6 38.97 29.78 -9.17
CA VAL A 6 38.59 28.45 -9.70
C VAL A 6 38.20 27.46 -8.58
N THR A 7 38.89 27.55 -7.43
CA THR A 7 38.65 26.66 -6.28
C THR A 7 37.27 26.95 -5.63
N VAL A 8 36.87 28.21 -5.56
CA VAL A 8 35.58 28.61 -4.99
C VAL A 8 34.41 28.17 -5.87
N VAL A 9 34.56 28.24 -7.20
CA VAL A 9 33.52 27.82 -8.15
C VAL A 9 33.29 26.32 -8.10
N ILE A 10 34.35 25.50 -7.96
CA ILE A 10 34.20 24.03 -7.84
C ILE A 10 33.51 23.65 -6.51
N LEU A 11 33.78 24.37 -5.43
CA LEU A 11 33.15 24.11 -4.13
C LEU A 11 31.66 24.43 -4.14
N VAL A 12 31.22 25.46 -4.87
CA VAL A 12 29.80 25.81 -5.01
C VAL A 12 29.04 24.78 -5.83
N TYR A 13 29.64 24.23 -6.90
CA TYR A 13 29.04 23.16 -7.69
C TYR A 13 28.94 21.83 -6.93
N ALA A 14 29.88 21.52 -6.04
CA ALA A 14 29.81 20.34 -5.20
C ALA A 14 28.71 20.42 -4.13
N LEU A 15 28.38 21.63 -3.64
CA LEU A 15 27.31 21.84 -2.66
C LEU A 15 25.90 21.79 -3.29
N THR A 16 25.75 22.11 -4.58
CA THR A 16 24.44 22.03 -5.26
C THR A 16 24.12 20.62 -5.74
N ALA A 17 25.11 19.74 -5.96
CA ALA A 17 24.90 18.33 -6.31
C ALA A 17 24.44 17.45 -5.11
N ALA A 18 24.57 17.92 -3.88
CA ALA A 18 24.23 17.18 -2.68
C ALA A 18 22.74 17.30 -2.26
N GLN A 19 21.91 18.04 -3.00
CA GLN A 19 20.51 18.28 -2.61
C GLN A 19 19.45 17.61 -3.49
N ALA A 20 19.85 16.84 -4.49
CA ALA A 20 18.94 15.94 -5.18
C ALA A 20 18.93 14.59 -4.45
N GLN A 21 18.59 14.58 -3.16
CA GLN A 21 18.14 13.36 -2.51
C GLN A 21 16.77 13.05 -3.12
N GLU A 22 16.70 12.08 -4.04
CA GLU A 22 15.43 11.48 -4.45
C GLU A 22 14.68 11.17 -3.16
N GLN A 23 13.57 11.84 -2.96
CA GLN A 23 12.71 11.60 -1.81
C GLN A 23 12.16 10.20 -1.99
N ILE A 24 12.80 9.22 -1.35
CA ILE A 24 12.39 7.81 -1.43
C ILE A 24 10.98 7.74 -0.88
N LEU A 25 10.07 7.42 -1.76
CA LEU A 25 8.68 7.21 -1.41
C LEU A 25 8.56 6.09 -0.38
N LYS A 26 7.96 6.37 0.75
CA LYS A 26 7.76 5.41 1.84
C LYS A 26 6.30 5.36 2.24
N PRO A 27 5.47 4.59 1.51
CA PRO A 27 4.05 4.43 1.86
C PRO A 27 3.86 3.94 3.30
N TYR A 28 4.79 3.11 3.79
CA TYR A 28 4.76 2.59 5.15
C TYR A 28 5.95 3.07 5.98
N GLY A 29 5.71 3.37 7.25
CA GLY A 29 6.75 3.82 8.19
C GLY A 29 7.73 2.72 8.65
N ILE A 30 7.58 1.49 8.16
CA ILE A 30 8.47 0.35 8.44
C ILE A 30 8.93 -0.32 7.16
N LYS A 31 10.13 -0.90 7.18
CA LYS A 31 10.77 -1.39 5.96
C LYS A 31 10.06 -2.60 5.36
N SER A 32 9.66 -3.56 6.19
CA SER A 32 9.06 -4.82 5.74
C SER A 32 8.11 -5.40 6.79
N ALA A 33 7.09 -6.13 6.35
CA ALA A 33 6.26 -6.93 7.25
C ALA A 33 5.56 -8.09 6.52
N ILE A 34 5.04 -9.00 7.36
CA ILE A 34 4.05 -10.01 7.01
C ILE A 34 2.86 -9.78 7.93
N ILE A 35 1.67 -9.57 7.36
CA ILE A 35 0.45 -9.25 8.09
C ILE A 35 -0.64 -10.21 7.66
N GLU A 36 -1.22 -10.91 8.61
CA GLU A 36 -2.37 -11.78 8.38
C GLU A 36 -3.67 -11.02 8.69
N TYR A 37 -4.67 -11.19 7.84
CA TYR A 37 -5.97 -10.56 7.95
C TYR A 37 -7.10 -11.57 7.97
N THR A 38 -8.19 -11.21 8.64
CA THR A 38 -9.50 -11.81 8.43
C THR A 38 -10.44 -10.80 7.77
N TYR A 39 -11.28 -11.30 6.88
CA TYR A 39 -12.37 -10.55 6.24
C TYR A 39 -13.71 -10.92 6.88
N SER A 40 -14.62 -9.96 6.94
CA SER A 40 -15.96 -10.10 7.51
C SER A 40 -16.98 -9.22 6.78
N GLY A 41 -18.26 -9.48 7.02
CA GLY A 41 -19.36 -8.81 6.30
C GLY A 41 -19.79 -9.64 5.10
N ASP A 42 -20.13 -9.01 3.98
CA ASP A 42 -20.61 -9.69 2.77
C ASP A 42 -19.49 -10.49 2.06
N LYS A 43 -18.24 -10.16 2.35
CA LYS A 43 -17.07 -10.95 1.98
C LYS A 43 -16.36 -11.45 3.24
N THR A 44 -16.21 -12.77 3.37
CA THR A 44 -15.50 -13.40 4.48
C THR A 44 -14.23 -14.13 4.00
N GLY A 45 -13.34 -14.50 4.91
CA GLY A 45 -12.13 -15.25 4.56
C GLY A 45 -10.88 -14.73 5.24
N THR A 46 -9.73 -15.00 4.61
CA THR A 46 -8.41 -14.62 5.13
C THR A 46 -7.54 -14.00 4.04
N GLY A 47 -6.52 -13.28 4.46
CA GLY A 47 -5.50 -12.76 3.55
C GLY A 47 -4.18 -12.59 4.26
N THR A 48 -3.09 -12.57 3.46
CA THR A 48 -1.75 -12.29 3.97
C THR A 48 -1.09 -11.24 3.09
N LEU A 49 -0.75 -10.11 3.69
CA LEU A 49 0.03 -9.05 3.06
C LEU A 49 1.50 -9.26 3.36
N TYR A 50 2.29 -9.33 2.32
CA TYR A 50 3.75 -9.32 2.33
C TYR A 50 4.21 -7.99 1.75
N PHE A 51 5.12 -7.29 2.40
CA PHE A 51 5.74 -6.14 1.78
C PHE A 51 7.20 -5.96 2.18
N ASP A 52 7.96 -5.31 1.31
CA ASP A 52 9.33 -4.88 1.50
C ASP A 52 9.50 -3.46 0.93
N ASP A 53 10.67 -2.88 1.15
CA ASP A 53 11.04 -1.55 0.65
C ASP A 53 9.98 -0.49 1.01
N TYR A 54 9.56 -0.47 2.28
CA TYR A 54 8.58 0.47 2.83
C TYR A 54 7.22 0.45 2.11
N GLY A 55 6.83 -0.70 1.53
CA GLY A 55 5.58 -0.86 0.80
C GLY A 55 5.69 -0.66 -0.72
N MET A 56 6.88 -0.29 -1.24
CA MET A 56 7.13 -0.17 -2.69
C MET A 56 7.10 -1.52 -3.41
N LYS A 57 7.29 -2.61 -2.65
CA LYS A 57 7.02 -3.97 -3.08
C LYS A 57 5.98 -4.57 -2.16
N SER A 58 4.83 -4.95 -2.70
CA SER A 58 3.79 -5.58 -1.91
C SER A 58 3.14 -6.73 -2.67
N ALA A 59 2.71 -7.74 -1.93
CA ALA A 59 1.97 -8.86 -2.43
C ALA A 59 0.89 -9.22 -1.41
N LEU A 60 -0.36 -9.26 -1.83
CA LEU A 60 -1.49 -9.68 -1.02
C LEU A 60 -2.05 -10.97 -1.61
N TYR A 61 -2.06 -12.03 -0.82
CA TYR A 61 -2.79 -13.25 -1.10
C TYR A 61 -4.10 -13.27 -0.32
N MET A 62 -5.18 -13.67 -0.95
CA MET A 62 -6.50 -13.76 -0.33
C MET A 62 -7.19 -15.07 -0.68
N GLU A 63 -7.89 -15.64 0.30
CA GLU A 63 -8.89 -16.69 0.12
C GLU A 63 -10.20 -16.18 0.72
N THR A 64 -11.21 -15.99 -0.10
CA THR A 64 -12.44 -15.31 0.31
C THR A 64 -13.68 -16.01 -0.21
N ILE A 65 -14.79 -15.83 0.50
CA ILE A 65 -16.12 -16.28 0.14
C ILE A 65 -17.00 -15.05 0.05
N MET A 66 -17.69 -14.88 -1.08
CA MET A 66 -18.66 -13.82 -1.30
C MET A 66 -19.89 -14.44 -1.98
N GLU A 67 -21.10 -14.24 -1.42
CA GLU A 67 -22.34 -14.83 -1.91
C GLU A 67 -22.33 -16.36 -2.05
N GLY A 68 -21.46 -17.04 -1.27
CA GLY A 68 -21.27 -18.49 -1.30
C GLY A 68 -20.26 -18.98 -2.33
N GLU A 69 -19.68 -18.10 -3.14
CA GLU A 69 -18.62 -18.42 -4.09
C GLU A 69 -17.26 -18.22 -3.46
N GLU A 70 -16.42 -19.25 -3.54
CA GLU A 70 -15.02 -19.22 -3.11
C GLU A 70 -14.14 -18.59 -4.19
N SER A 71 -13.25 -17.71 -3.83
CA SER A 71 -12.24 -17.16 -4.73
C SER A 71 -10.88 -17.05 -4.03
N LYS A 72 -9.82 -17.24 -4.82
CA LYS A 72 -8.44 -17.03 -4.41
C LYS A 72 -7.82 -15.97 -5.30
N GLY A 73 -6.93 -15.18 -4.74
CA GLY A 73 -6.33 -14.14 -5.56
C GLY A 73 -5.01 -13.65 -5.01
N TRP A 74 -4.14 -13.32 -5.93
CA TRP A 74 -2.93 -12.55 -5.69
C TRP A 74 -3.10 -11.13 -6.22
N VAL A 75 -2.62 -10.16 -5.46
CA VAL A 75 -2.42 -8.78 -5.89
C VAL A 75 -0.97 -8.44 -5.63
N VAL A 76 -0.19 -8.24 -6.66
CA VAL A 76 1.23 -7.88 -6.56
C VAL A 76 1.45 -6.50 -7.14
N ALA A 77 1.93 -5.57 -6.33
CA ALA A 77 2.33 -4.24 -6.75
C ALA A 77 3.84 -4.07 -6.62
N PHE A 78 4.48 -3.78 -7.73
CA PHE A 78 5.92 -3.53 -7.82
C PHE A 78 6.23 -2.60 -8.99
N GLY A 79 6.95 -1.52 -8.72
CA GLY A 79 7.20 -0.48 -9.73
C GLY A 79 5.90 0.13 -10.23
N ASP A 80 5.83 0.42 -11.53
CA ASP A 80 4.74 1.17 -12.15
C ASP A 80 3.42 0.39 -12.28
N TYR A 81 3.41 -0.90 -11.94
CA TYR A 81 2.28 -1.77 -12.20
C TYR A 81 1.80 -2.51 -10.95
N GLN A 82 0.49 -2.76 -10.95
CA GLN A 82 -0.18 -3.72 -10.09
C GLN A 82 -0.75 -4.82 -10.96
N SER A 83 -0.50 -6.07 -10.58
CA SER A 83 -0.99 -7.27 -11.25
C SER A 83 -1.87 -8.07 -10.30
N MET A 84 -2.99 -8.55 -10.78
CA MET A 84 -3.96 -9.35 -10.03
C MET A 84 -4.29 -10.60 -10.81
N TRP A 85 -4.35 -11.75 -10.14
CA TRP A 85 -4.72 -13.02 -10.78
C TRP A 85 -5.26 -14.01 -9.75
N ASP A 86 -6.08 -14.92 -10.23
CA ASP A 86 -6.46 -16.15 -9.54
C ASP A 86 -5.48 -17.26 -9.94
N PRO A 87 -4.80 -17.95 -9.01
CA PRO A 87 -3.89 -19.03 -9.33
C PRO A 87 -4.58 -20.23 -10.01
N ASP A 88 -5.88 -20.40 -9.79
CA ASP A 88 -6.71 -21.46 -10.38
C ASP A 88 -7.27 -21.05 -11.77
N GLN A 89 -7.14 -19.78 -12.18
CA GLN A 89 -7.60 -19.21 -13.45
C GLN A 89 -6.47 -18.41 -14.15
N PRO A 90 -5.43 -19.09 -14.66
CA PRO A 90 -4.23 -18.41 -15.17
C PRO A 90 -4.46 -17.54 -16.41
N ASP A 91 -5.58 -17.73 -17.11
CA ASP A 91 -5.90 -16.98 -18.33
C ASP A 91 -6.69 -15.68 -18.07
N ASP A 92 -7.03 -15.40 -16.79
CA ASP A 92 -7.86 -14.25 -16.40
C ASP A 92 -7.12 -13.27 -15.44
N GLY A 93 -5.87 -13.00 -15.75
CA GLY A 93 -5.09 -12.02 -15.02
C GLY A 93 -5.41 -10.58 -15.45
N MET A 94 -5.36 -9.64 -14.51
CA MET A 94 -5.51 -8.20 -14.77
C MET A 94 -4.24 -7.45 -14.37
N LYS A 95 -3.81 -6.52 -15.24
CA LYS A 95 -2.68 -5.64 -14.99
C LYS A 95 -3.09 -4.19 -15.20
N MET A 96 -2.75 -3.33 -14.25
CA MET A 96 -3.04 -1.90 -14.30
C MET A 96 -1.83 -1.10 -13.85
N LYS A 97 -1.82 0.20 -14.13
CA LYS A 97 -0.87 1.11 -13.48
C LYS A 97 -1.06 1.04 -11.97
N ASN A 98 0.05 1.07 -11.24
CA ASN A 98 0.00 1.04 -9.78
C ASN A 98 -0.71 2.30 -9.27
N PRO A 99 -1.93 2.18 -8.73
CA PRO A 99 -2.69 3.37 -8.32
C PRO A 99 -2.00 4.12 -7.19
N LEU A 100 -1.24 3.44 -6.35
CA LEU A 100 -0.46 4.07 -5.29
C LEU A 100 0.54 5.08 -5.87
N LEU A 101 1.30 4.70 -6.92
CA LEU A 101 2.26 5.59 -7.56
C LEU A 101 1.59 6.72 -8.33
N SER A 102 0.45 6.45 -9.00
CA SER A 102 -0.32 7.49 -9.67
C SER A 102 -0.77 8.55 -8.67
N TRP A 103 -1.30 8.13 -7.54
CA TRP A 103 -1.78 9.01 -6.48
C TRP A 103 -0.67 9.82 -5.81
N ILE A 104 0.50 9.23 -5.62
CA ILE A 104 1.64 9.92 -5.01
C ILE A 104 2.24 10.95 -5.97
N ASN A 105 2.29 10.65 -7.25
CA ASN A 105 2.73 11.61 -8.28
C ASN A 105 1.75 12.77 -8.42
N GLU A 106 0.46 12.56 -8.16
CA GLU A 106 -0.58 13.60 -8.15
C GLU A 106 -0.61 14.38 -6.85
N ALA A 107 -0.28 13.76 -5.71
CA ALA A 107 -0.09 14.43 -4.43
C ALA A 107 1.20 15.26 -4.51
N SER A 108 1.05 16.52 -4.92
CA SER A 108 2.14 17.48 -4.96
C SER A 108 2.91 17.46 -3.64
N ASN A 109 4.13 16.97 -3.67
CA ASN A 109 5.20 16.97 -2.67
C ASN A 109 5.63 15.60 -2.11
N GLY A 110 5.09 14.45 -2.58
CA GLY A 110 5.53 13.13 -2.12
C GLY A 110 5.17 12.81 -0.66
N ASP A 111 4.26 13.57 -0.05
CA ASP A 111 3.78 13.35 1.30
C ASP A 111 2.57 12.41 1.28
N TYR A 112 2.87 11.11 1.48
CA TYR A 112 1.86 10.06 1.51
C TYR A 112 0.86 10.20 2.66
N GLU A 113 1.29 10.71 3.81
CA GLU A 113 0.42 10.87 4.98
C GLU A 113 -0.65 11.94 4.71
N SER A 114 -0.25 13.11 4.22
CA SER A 114 -1.18 14.18 3.82
C SER A 114 -2.13 13.73 2.71
N PHE A 115 -1.63 13.00 1.72
CA PHE A 115 -2.47 12.45 0.65
C PHE A 115 -3.54 11.51 1.21
N THR A 116 -3.15 10.57 2.06
CA THR A 116 -4.08 9.60 2.67
C THR A 116 -5.13 10.32 3.52
N GLU A 117 -4.73 11.32 4.29
CA GLU A 117 -5.65 12.13 5.10
C GLU A 117 -6.67 12.89 4.23
N GLU A 118 -6.23 13.50 3.13
CA GLU A 118 -7.13 14.18 2.18
C GLU A 118 -8.10 13.21 1.50
N ALA A 119 -7.63 12.02 1.12
CA ALA A 119 -8.49 10.99 0.53
C ALA A 119 -9.60 10.58 1.51
N TYR A 120 -9.28 10.35 2.77
CA TYR A 120 -10.30 10.05 3.78
C TYR A 120 -11.25 11.23 4.02
N LYS A 121 -10.75 12.47 4.05
CA LYS A 121 -11.61 13.67 4.17
C LYS A 121 -12.60 13.80 3.02
N LYS A 122 -12.20 13.52 1.79
CA LYS A 122 -13.10 13.50 0.62
C LYS A 122 -14.20 12.43 0.76
N MET A 123 -13.93 11.35 1.49
CA MET A 123 -14.90 10.31 1.81
C MET A 123 -15.74 10.62 3.06
N GLY A 124 -15.60 11.81 3.65
CA GLY A 124 -16.30 12.19 4.88
C GLY A 124 -15.78 11.47 6.13
N MET A 125 -14.53 10.99 6.09
CA MET A 125 -13.88 10.30 7.21
C MET A 125 -12.76 11.16 7.79
N PHE A 126 -12.70 11.26 9.12
CA PHE A 126 -11.79 12.16 9.81
C PHE A 126 -11.04 11.45 10.94
N LYS A 127 -9.83 11.91 11.22
CA LYS A 127 -9.04 11.44 12.36
C LYS A 127 -9.76 11.77 13.66
N SER A 128 -10.01 10.75 14.51
CA SER A 128 -10.89 10.87 15.69
C SER A 128 -10.29 10.30 16.98
N GLY A 129 -8.98 10.06 17.01
CA GLY A 129 -8.27 9.58 18.19
C GLY A 129 -7.31 8.43 17.92
N LYS A 130 -7.04 7.64 18.95
CA LYS A 130 -6.13 6.50 18.92
C LYS A 130 -6.79 5.24 19.47
N GLU A 131 -6.39 4.09 18.96
CA GLU A 131 -6.85 2.78 19.43
C GLU A 131 -5.72 1.75 19.31
N THR A 132 -5.63 0.80 20.21
CA THR A 132 -4.58 -0.22 20.17
C THR A 132 -5.08 -1.50 19.53
N LEU A 133 -4.37 -1.98 18.50
CA LEU A 133 -4.58 -3.29 17.87
C LEU A 133 -3.26 -4.03 17.76
N LEU A 134 -3.20 -5.28 18.20
CA LEU A 134 -1.99 -6.12 18.22
C LEU A 134 -0.78 -5.42 18.89
N GLY A 135 -1.03 -4.66 19.97
CA GLY A 135 0.00 -3.89 20.68
C GLY A 135 0.55 -2.68 19.91
N LYS A 136 -0.10 -2.28 18.81
CA LYS A 136 0.25 -1.10 18.02
C LYS A 136 -0.77 0.00 18.28
N GLU A 137 -0.30 1.22 18.58
CA GLU A 137 -1.15 2.40 18.70
C GLU A 137 -1.48 2.89 17.29
N CYS A 138 -2.74 2.77 16.88
CA CYS A 138 -3.25 3.12 15.56
C CYS A 138 -4.00 4.45 15.62
N ASP A 139 -3.89 5.25 14.57
CA ASP A 139 -4.80 6.36 14.32
C ASP A 139 -6.18 5.81 13.95
N VAL A 140 -7.22 6.38 14.57
CA VAL A 140 -8.61 6.09 14.26
C VAL A 140 -9.11 7.10 13.25
N ILE A 141 -9.59 6.62 12.11
CA ILE A 141 -10.23 7.42 11.07
C ILE A 141 -11.70 6.98 11.00
N LYS A 142 -12.63 7.92 11.18
CA LYS A 142 -14.07 7.62 11.33
C LYS A 142 -14.92 8.57 10.53
N GLY A 143 -16.06 8.05 10.02
CA GLY A 143 -17.11 8.81 9.35
C GLY A 143 -18.39 7.98 9.22
N ASP A 144 -19.36 8.48 8.51
CA ASP A 144 -20.65 7.80 8.32
C ASP A 144 -20.49 6.47 7.59
N MET A 145 -19.48 6.35 6.74
CA MET A 145 -19.18 5.13 6.00
C MET A 145 -18.52 4.04 6.84
N GLY A 146 -17.95 4.36 8.02
CA GLY A 146 -17.32 3.36 8.88
C GLY A 146 -16.12 3.85 9.66
N LYS A 147 -15.18 2.92 9.90
CA LYS A 147 -14.00 3.11 10.73
C LYS A 147 -12.78 2.42 10.12
N VAL A 148 -11.65 3.11 10.16
CA VAL A 148 -10.35 2.54 9.76
C VAL A 148 -9.34 2.76 10.90
N LEU A 149 -8.51 1.78 11.17
CA LEU A 149 -7.34 1.89 12.05
C LEU A 149 -6.07 1.83 11.19
N VAL A 150 -5.23 2.85 11.33
CA VAL A 150 -3.98 2.97 10.56
C VAL A 150 -2.79 3.05 11.51
N TRP A 151 -1.76 2.25 11.27
CA TRP A 151 -0.51 2.29 11.99
C TRP A 151 0.66 2.37 11.00
N ASN A 152 1.46 3.44 11.09
CA ASN A 152 2.59 3.67 10.16
C ASN A 152 2.19 3.55 8.68
N GLY A 153 1.05 4.12 8.27
CA GLY A 153 0.51 4.01 6.91
C GLY A 153 -0.15 2.65 6.58
N ILE A 154 -0.04 1.67 7.46
CA ILE A 154 -0.59 0.33 7.28
C ILE A 154 -2.02 0.29 7.80
N MET A 155 -2.96 -0.16 6.98
CA MET A 155 -4.34 -0.42 7.40
C MET A 155 -4.38 -1.66 8.28
N MET A 156 -4.61 -1.46 9.57
CA MET A 156 -4.69 -2.53 10.57
C MET A 156 -6.10 -3.08 10.71
N MET A 157 -7.10 -2.25 10.50
CA MET A 157 -8.52 -2.62 10.51
C MET A 157 -9.31 -1.68 9.61
N MET A 158 -10.32 -2.20 8.95
CA MET A 158 -11.32 -1.45 8.21
C MET A 158 -12.69 -2.08 8.45
N GLU A 159 -13.68 -1.25 8.73
CA GLU A 159 -15.10 -1.61 8.78
C GLU A 159 -15.86 -0.55 7.99
N LEU A 160 -16.43 -0.93 6.87
CA LEU A 160 -17.19 -0.04 5.99
C LEU A 160 -18.60 -0.56 5.76
N LYS A 161 -19.54 0.37 5.63
CA LYS A 161 -20.93 0.11 5.26
C LYS A 161 -21.36 1.11 4.19
N MET A 162 -21.81 0.61 3.06
CA MET A 162 -22.21 1.42 1.90
C MET A 162 -23.37 0.77 1.17
N GLY A 163 -24.51 1.47 1.05
CA GLY A 163 -25.62 1.02 0.20
C GLY A 163 -26.17 -0.37 0.53
N GLY A 164 -26.12 -0.80 1.80
CA GLY A 164 -26.54 -2.13 2.24
C GLY A 164 -25.41 -3.18 2.19
N TYR A 165 -24.26 -2.86 1.58
CA TYR A 165 -23.06 -3.70 1.58
C TYR A 165 -22.20 -3.40 2.82
N SER A 166 -21.70 -4.46 3.47
CA SER A 166 -20.77 -4.37 4.59
C SER A 166 -19.44 -5.06 4.27
N SER A 167 -18.34 -4.44 4.62
CA SER A 167 -17.00 -5.00 4.42
C SER A 167 -16.15 -4.72 5.63
N GLY A 168 -15.53 -5.77 6.17
CA GLY A 168 -14.57 -5.70 7.26
C GLY A 168 -13.27 -6.39 6.88
N GLN A 169 -12.16 -5.78 7.31
CA GLN A 169 -10.82 -6.37 7.27
C GLN A 169 -10.14 -6.05 8.58
N LYS A 170 -9.51 -7.05 9.23
CA LYS A 170 -8.83 -6.86 10.50
C LYS A 170 -7.55 -7.67 10.54
N ALA A 171 -6.44 -7.02 10.88
CA ALA A 171 -5.18 -7.69 11.14
C ALA A 171 -5.30 -8.60 12.37
N THR A 172 -4.90 -9.86 12.23
CA THR A 172 -4.87 -10.88 13.28
C THR A 172 -3.46 -11.20 13.74
N SER A 173 -2.46 -10.91 12.87
CA SER A 173 -1.04 -11.09 13.16
C SER A 173 -0.23 -10.05 12.40
N ILE A 174 0.88 -9.58 13.00
CA ILE A 174 1.83 -8.68 12.34
C ILE A 174 3.26 -9.02 12.77
N LYS A 175 4.13 -9.29 11.79
CA LYS A 175 5.57 -9.46 11.98
C LYS A 175 6.28 -8.35 11.23
N THR A 176 7.01 -7.48 11.92
CA THR A 176 7.64 -6.28 11.36
C THR A 176 9.15 -6.43 11.24
N ASN A 177 9.75 -5.75 10.24
CA ASN A 177 11.19 -5.76 9.97
C ASN A 177 11.75 -7.19 9.81
N VAL A 178 10.97 -8.07 9.18
CA VAL A 178 11.34 -9.45 8.86
C VAL A 178 11.79 -9.58 7.42
N ALA A 179 12.61 -10.58 7.13
CA ALA A 179 12.93 -10.93 5.74
C ALA A 179 11.68 -11.49 5.06
N VAL A 180 11.26 -10.87 3.96
CA VAL A 180 10.19 -11.36 3.11
C VAL A 180 10.80 -12.09 1.92
N GLU A 181 10.40 -13.35 1.70
CA GLU A 181 10.95 -14.14 0.61
C GLU A 181 10.61 -13.52 -0.75
N PRO A 182 11.59 -13.35 -1.65
CA PRO A 182 11.36 -12.75 -2.98
C PRO A 182 10.30 -13.44 -3.82
N LYS A 183 10.05 -14.72 -3.58
CA LYS A 183 9.05 -15.50 -4.32
C LYS A 183 7.64 -14.91 -4.26
N TYR A 184 7.28 -14.21 -3.18
CA TYR A 184 5.95 -13.59 -3.04
C TYR A 184 5.72 -12.42 -3.99
N PHE A 185 6.79 -11.82 -4.51
CA PHE A 185 6.71 -10.69 -5.45
C PHE A 185 6.88 -11.11 -6.91
N ILE A 186 7.00 -12.41 -7.18
CA ILE A 186 7.20 -12.94 -8.54
C ILE A 186 5.85 -13.25 -9.16
N ILE A 187 5.59 -12.62 -10.30
CA ILE A 187 4.42 -12.94 -11.12
C ILE A 187 4.74 -14.21 -11.93
N PRO A 188 3.93 -15.28 -11.84
CA PRO A 188 4.13 -16.50 -12.60
C PRO A 188 4.07 -16.24 -14.11
N LYS A 189 4.94 -16.90 -14.89
CA LYS A 189 5.03 -16.70 -16.34
C LYS A 189 3.85 -17.26 -17.13
N ASN A 190 3.09 -18.15 -16.52
CA ASN A 190 1.92 -18.79 -17.13
C ASN A 190 0.63 -17.98 -16.97
N ILE A 191 0.69 -16.80 -16.34
CA ILE A 191 -0.49 -15.94 -16.22
C ILE A 191 -0.60 -15.06 -17.46
N THR A 192 -1.76 -15.09 -18.10
CA THR A 192 -2.12 -14.17 -19.18
C THR A 192 -2.81 -12.95 -18.58
N PHE A 193 -2.32 -11.75 -18.90
CA PHE A 193 -2.87 -10.49 -18.37
C PHE A 193 -3.59 -9.70 -19.45
N SER A 194 -4.80 -9.25 -19.13
CA SER A 194 -5.45 -8.14 -19.82
C SER A 194 -5.02 -6.81 -19.17
N GLU A 195 -4.73 -5.82 -19.98
CA GLU A 195 -4.41 -4.47 -19.47
C GLU A 195 -5.70 -3.69 -19.25
N MET A 196 -5.89 -3.17 -18.04
CA MET A 196 -6.94 -2.21 -17.79
C MET A 196 -6.44 -0.79 -18.13
N PRO A 197 -7.24 0.03 -18.84
CA PRO A 197 -6.93 1.44 -19.01
C PRO A 197 -6.73 2.07 -17.63
N GLY A 198 -5.64 2.81 -17.45
CA GLY A 198 -5.42 3.56 -16.20
C GLY A 198 -6.55 4.56 -15.97
N PHE A 199 -6.93 4.72 -14.70
CA PHE A 199 -7.84 5.80 -14.26
C PHE A 199 -7.17 7.15 -14.43
#